data_a511862914ba345856d971cee3fc6d14
#
_entry.id   a511862914ba345856d971cee3fc6d14
#
_cell.length_a   1.000
_cell.length_b   1.000
_cell.length_c   1.000
_cell.angle_alpha   90.00
_cell.angle_beta   90.00
_cell.angle_gamma   90.00
#
_symmetry.space_group_name_H-M   'P 1'
#
loop_
_entity.id
_entity.type
_entity.pdbx_description
1 polymer ?
#
loop_
_entity_poly.entity_id
_entity_poly.type
_entity_poly.pdbx_seq_one_letter_code
_entity_poly.pdbx_strand_id
1 'polypeptide(L)'
;MKHLPNILSYKMNRLRFGAVLHFIIAIGHIACLFALDEAFEAYGIYEIMHQMVSGHVWMLYALTIGLVLAFTVAGLYALSATGDIRRLPLTRLAIITVVVLYSLRALAGGISCIYYFRWLQFISSLVPAIIAWCYWPGVKKQ
;
A
#
# COMPACT_ATOMS: atom_id res chain seq x y z
N MET A 1 2.00 12.87 -34.30
CA MET A 1 2.17 13.60 -33.02
C MET A 1 0.91 13.77 -32.17
N LYS A 2 -0.23 13.12 -32.47
CA LYS A 2 -1.49 13.18 -31.66
C LYS A 2 -1.59 12.17 -30.50
N HIS A 3 -0.61 11.29 -30.32
CA HIS A 3 -0.65 10.23 -29.26
C HIS A 3 -0.02 10.59 -27.92
N LEU A 4 0.78 11.66 -27.81
CA LEU A 4 1.43 12.05 -26.55
C LEU A 4 0.45 12.47 -25.43
N PRO A 5 -0.61 13.25 -25.67
CA PRO A 5 -1.52 13.67 -24.61
C PRO A 5 -2.27 12.49 -23.95
N ASN A 6 -2.62 11.45 -24.70
CA ASN A 6 -3.33 10.29 -24.18
C ASN A 6 -2.47 9.41 -23.27
N ILE A 7 -1.19 9.25 -23.58
CA ILE A 7 -0.26 8.44 -22.79
C ILE A 7 0.03 9.13 -21.44
N LEU A 8 0.20 10.44 -21.44
CA LEU A 8 0.46 11.20 -20.22
C LEU A 8 -0.77 11.20 -19.30
N SER A 9 -1.96 11.41 -19.85
CA SER A 9 -3.22 11.32 -19.13
C SER A 9 -3.44 9.94 -18.50
N TYR A 10 -3.16 8.87 -19.25
CA TYR A 10 -3.26 7.50 -18.76
C TYR A 10 -2.32 7.22 -17.57
N LYS A 11 -1.07 7.68 -17.65
CA LYS A 11 -0.10 7.54 -16.56
C LYS A 11 -0.53 8.27 -15.30
N MET A 12 -1.03 9.50 -15.44
CA MET A 12 -1.53 10.29 -14.32
C MET A 12 -2.75 9.65 -13.66
N ASN A 13 -3.69 9.13 -14.47
CA ASN A 13 -4.88 8.45 -13.93
C ASN A 13 -4.51 7.19 -13.14
N ARG A 14 -3.50 6.43 -13.53
CA ARG A 14 -3.01 5.28 -12.76
C ARG A 14 -2.46 5.69 -11.40
N LEU A 15 -1.65 6.73 -11.32
CA LEU A 15 -1.12 7.25 -10.06
C LEU A 15 -2.23 7.77 -9.15
N ARG A 16 -3.22 8.47 -9.68
CA ARG A 16 -4.42 8.91 -8.94
C ARG A 16 -5.19 7.72 -8.37
N PHE A 17 -5.40 6.69 -9.19
CA PHE A 17 -6.04 5.47 -8.73
C PHE A 17 -5.25 4.78 -7.61
N GLY A 18 -3.92 4.71 -7.74
CA GLY A 18 -3.04 4.21 -6.67
C GLY A 18 -3.12 5.05 -5.39
N ALA A 19 -3.25 6.38 -5.49
CA ALA A 19 -3.48 7.25 -4.33
C ALA A 19 -4.80 6.95 -3.64
N VAL A 20 -5.89 6.79 -4.40
CA VAL A 20 -7.20 6.42 -3.84
C VAL A 20 -7.15 5.07 -3.13
N LEU A 21 -6.48 4.07 -3.71
CA LEU A 21 -6.28 2.77 -3.04
C LEU A 21 -5.54 2.92 -1.71
N HIS A 22 -4.51 3.76 -1.63
CA HIS A 22 -3.79 4.00 -0.38
C HIS A 22 -4.69 4.64 0.69
N PHE A 23 -5.54 5.59 0.32
CA PHE A 23 -6.48 6.19 1.28
C PHE A 23 -7.55 5.18 1.73
N ILE A 24 -8.05 4.33 0.84
CA ILE A 24 -8.99 3.25 1.20
C ILE A 24 -8.32 2.28 2.19
N ILE A 25 -7.05 1.90 1.94
CA ILE A 25 -6.30 1.03 2.85
C ILE A 25 -6.06 1.72 4.20
N ALA A 26 -5.73 3.00 4.21
CA ALA A 26 -5.56 3.76 5.45
C ALA A 26 -6.85 3.78 6.28
N ILE A 27 -8.01 4.04 5.63
CA ILE A 27 -9.33 3.99 6.28
C ILE A 27 -9.63 2.58 6.81
N GLY A 28 -9.32 1.54 6.04
CA GLY A 28 -9.44 0.15 6.49
C GLY A 28 -8.62 -0.15 7.73
N HIS A 29 -7.39 0.35 7.84
CA HIS A 29 -6.56 0.19 9.03
C HIS A 29 -7.08 0.99 10.23
N ILE A 30 -7.70 2.16 10.00
CA ILE A 30 -8.41 2.88 11.06
C ILE A 30 -9.58 2.04 11.58
N ALA A 31 -10.37 1.43 10.69
CA ALA A 31 -11.45 0.54 11.10
C ALA A 31 -10.94 -0.68 11.88
N CYS A 32 -9.80 -1.25 11.50
CA CYS A 32 -9.16 -2.36 12.23
C CYS A 32 -8.75 -1.98 13.67
N LEU A 33 -8.52 -0.70 13.99
CA LEU A 33 -8.22 -0.29 15.37
C LEU A 33 -9.35 -0.60 16.35
N PHE A 34 -10.59 -0.72 15.87
CA PHE A 34 -11.76 -1.04 16.71
C PHE A 34 -11.98 -2.55 16.87
N ALA A 35 -11.33 -3.37 16.06
CA ALA A 35 -11.46 -4.84 16.04
C ALA A 35 -10.11 -5.47 15.66
N LEU A 36 -9.05 -5.14 16.44
CA LEU A 36 -7.68 -5.47 16.06
C LEU A 36 -7.41 -6.97 16.14
N ASP A 37 -7.87 -7.59 17.22
CA ASP A 37 -7.66 -9.03 17.47
C ASP A 37 -8.46 -9.86 16.44
N GLU A 38 -9.71 -9.50 16.16
CA GLU A 38 -10.53 -10.15 15.16
C GLU A 38 -9.92 -10.02 13.75
N ALA A 39 -9.33 -8.88 13.46
CA ALA A 39 -8.61 -8.69 12.19
C ALA A 39 -7.39 -9.60 12.11
N PHE A 40 -6.58 -9.73 13.18
CA PHE A 40 -5.43 -10.62 13.21
C PHE A 40 -5.82 -12.10 13.12
N GLU A 41 -6.92 -12.50 13.80
CA GLU A 41 -7.47 -13.84 13.67
C GLU A 41 -7.92 -14.16 12.24
N ALA A 42 -8.65 -13.22 11.59
CA ALA A 42 -9.10 -13.40 10.22
C ALA A 42 -7.93 -13.60 9.24
N TYR A 43 -6.81 -12.89 9.46
CA TYR A 43 -5.58 -13.06 8.67
C TYR A 43 -4.72 -14.25 9.14
N GLY A 44 -5.02 -14.85 10.28
CA GLY A 44 -4.26 -15.97 10.87
C GLY A 44 -2.87 -15.57 11.36
N ILE A 45 -2.72 -14.33 11.82
CA ILE A 45 -1.46 -13.77 12.32
C ILE A 45 -1.53 -13.35 13.79
N TYR A 46 -2.64 -13.65 14.47
CA TYR A 46 -2.88 -13.28 15.87
C TYR A 46 -1.70 -13.66 16.78
N GLU A 47 -1.34 -14.94 16.81
CA GLU A 47 -0.25 -15.45 17.64
C GLU A 47 1.10 -14.78 17.33
N ILE A 48 1.40 -14.60 16.04
CA ILE A 48 2.65 -13.97 15.59
C ILE A 48 2.71 -12.50 16.06
N MET A 49 1.60 -11.77 15.94
CA MET A 49 1.54 -10.39 16.37
C MET A 49 1.69 -10.24 17.89
N HIS A 50 0.99 -11.05 18.67
CA HIS A 50 1.08 -11.02 20.12
C HIS A 50 2.45 -11.46 20.65
N GLN A 51 3.07 -12.48 20.05
CA GLN A 51 4.43 -12.90 20.40
C GLN A 51 5.47 -11.82 20.08
N MET A 52 5.32 -11.16 18.92
CA MET A 52 6.27 -10.12 18.48
C MET A 52 6.31 -8.91 19.44
N VAL A 53 5.20 -8.58 20.07
CA VAL A 53 5.13 -7.44 21.02
C VAL A 53 5.34 -7.86 22.47
N SER A 54 5.59 -9.16 22.75
CA SER A 54 5.88 -9.67 24.09
C SER A 54 4.88 -9.21 25.16
N GLY A 55 3.58 -9.20 24.83
CA GLY A 55 2.51 -8.80 25.75
C GLY A 55 2.28 -7.27 25.86
N HIS A 56 3.03 -6.45 25.16
CA HIS A 56 2.81 -5.00 25.13
C HIS A 56 1.77 -4.62 24.04
N VAL A 57 0.50 -4.92 24.30
CA VAL A 57 -0.60 -4.75 23.34
C VAL A 57 -0.68 -3.34 22.73
N TRP A 58 -0.31 -2.29 23.47
CA TRP A 58 -0.26 -0.92 22.95
C TRP A 58 0.64 -0.77 21.72
N MET A 59 1.68 -1.63 21.58
CA MET A 59 2.57 -1.59 20.41
C MET A 59 1.84 -2.00 19.14
N LEU A 60 0.83 -2.87 19.19
CA LEU A 60 0.01 -3.24 18.04
C LEU A 60 -0.80 -2.06 17.53
N TYR A 61 -1.38 -1.28 18.45
CA TYR A 61 -2.06 -0.03 18.10
C TYR A 61 -1.10 0.99 17.49
N ALA A 62 0.07 1.17 18.09
CA ALA A 62 1.09 2.09 17.57
C ALA A 62 1.56 1.68 16.18
N LEU A 63 1.77 0.39 15.93
CA LEU A 63 2.14 -0.15 14.61
C LEU A 63 1.04 0.13 13.59
N THR A 64 -0.22 -0.12 13.93
CA THR A 64 -1.36 0.11 13.03
C THR A 64 -1.53 1.58 12.70
N ILE A 65 -1.38 2.48 13.69
CA ILE A 65 -1.38 3.93 13.46
C ILE A 65 -0.22 4.34 12.55
N GLY A 66 0.97 3.78 12.77
CA GLY A 66 2.13 4.00 11.90
C GLY A 66 1.86 3.60 10.45
N LEU A 67 1.17 2.48 10.22
CA LEU A 67 0.74 2.05 8.89
C LEU A 67 -0.28 3.01 8.27
N VAL A 68 -1.26 3.50 9.03
CA VAL A 68 -2.22 4.51 8.55
C VAL A 68 -1.49 5.76 8.06
N LEU A 69 -0.52 6.25 8.83
CA LEU A 69 0.28 7.42 8.44
C LEU A 69 1.11 7.12 7.18
N ALA A 70 1.76 5.96 7.11
CA ALA A 70 2.57 5.57 5.96
C ALA A 70 1.73 5.48 4.67
N PHE A 71 0.54 4.87 4.73
CA PHE A 71 -0.35 4.79 3.58
C PHE A 71 -0.89 6.16 3.16
N THR A 72 -1.25 7.01 4.12
CA THR A 72 -1.68 8.38 3.85
C THR A 72 -0.58 9.18 3.15
N VAL A 73 0.64 9.12 3.66
CA VAL A 73 1.81 9.77 3.07
C VAL A 73 2.10 9.25 1.66
N ALA A 74 2.04 7.93 1.45
CA ALA A 74 2.24 7.33 0.12
C ALA A 74 1.19 7.82 -0.90
N GLY A 75 -0.08 7.94 -0.47
CA GLY A 75 -1.16 8.51 -1.29
C GLY A 75 -0.90 9.98 -1.65
N LEU A 76 -0.45 10.80 -0.68
CA LEU A 76 -0.10 12.20 -0.92
C LEU A 76 1.08 12.34 -1.90
N TYR A 77 2.10 11.48 -1.81
CA TYR A 77 3.20 11.48 -2.76
C TYR A 77 2.76 11.13 -4.19
N ALA A 78 1.78 10.23 -4.35
CA ALA A 78 1.20 9.95 -5.65
C ALA A 78 0.46 11.16 -6.22
N LEU A 79 -0.35 11.85 -5.42
CA LEU A 79 -1.03 13.10 -5.82
C LEU A 79 -0.03 14.22 -6.13
N SER A 80 1.08 14.28 -5.40
CA SER A 80 2.17 15.22 -5.70
C SER A 80 2.84 14.90 -7.05
N ALA A 81 3.01 13.62 -7.38
CA ALA A 81 3.58 13.19 -8.65
C ALA A 81 2.68 13.49 -9.86
N THR A 82 1.36 13.54 -9.66
CA THR A 82 0.39 13.92 -10.70
C THR A 82 0.19 15.44 -10.83
N GLY A 83 0.73 16.21 -9.87
CA GLY A 83 0.56 17.67 -9.85
C GLY A 83 -0.79 18.11 -9.27
N ASP A 84 -1.57 17.21 -8.70
CA ASP A 84 -2.85 17.54 -8.06
C ASP A 84 -2.67 18.33 -6.76
N ILE A 85 -1.50 18.18 -6.11
CA ILE A 85 -1.08 18.97 -4.96
C ILE A 85 0.33 19.55 -5.18
N ARG A 86 0.75 20.46 -4.29
CA ARG A 86 2.09 21.05 -4.33
C ARG A 86 3.16 19.94 -4.36
N ARG A 87 4.19 20.15 -5.18
CA ARG A 87 5.30 19.19 -5.28
C ARG A 87 5.98 19.00 -3.92
N LEU A 88 5.95 17.77 -3.44
CA LEU A 88 6.64 17.36 -2.22
C LEU A 88 8.12 17.07 -2.53
N PRO A 89 9.03 17.31 -1.57
CA PRO A 89 10.42 16.93 -1.74
C PRO A 89 10.53 15.41 -1.86
N LEU A 90 11.54 14.92 -2.60
CA LEU A 90 11.84 13.50 -2.76
C LEU A 90 10.68 12.65 -3.34
N THR A 91 9.71 13.26 -4.04
CA THR A 91 8.55 12.55 -4.63
C THR A 91 8.98 11.31 -5.42
N ARG A 92 10.03 11.42 -6.24
CA ARG A 92 10.52 10.29 -7.02
C ARG A 92 11.05 9.14 -6.14
N LEU A 93 11.80 9.46 -5.09
CA LEU A 93 12.30 8.46 -4.15
C LEU A 93 11.14 7.75 -3.44
N ALA A 94 10.15 8.50 -2.97
CA ALA A 94 8.94 7.94 -2.34
C ALA A 94 8.19 6.99 -3.30
N ILE A 95 8.01 7.38 -4.55
CA ILE A 95 7.36 6.52 -5.58
C ILE A 95 8.16 5.23 -5.79
N ILE A 96 9.49 5.31 -5.92
CA ILE A 96 10.35 4.13 -6.07
C ILE A 96 10.24 3.23 -4.85
N THR A 97 10.28 3.78 -3.65
CA THR A 97 10.14 3.04 -2.38
C THR A 97 8.81 2.29 -2.34
N VAL A 98 7.69 2.96 -2.69
CA VAL A 98 6.37 2.31 -2.77
C VAL A 98 6.41 1.15 -3.76
N VAL A 99 6.91 1.35 -4.98
CA VAL A 99 6.97 0.27 -5.99
C VAL A 99 7.77 -0.92 -5.49
N VAL A 100 8.95 -0.68 -4.89
CA VAL A 100 9.81 -1.76 -4.39
C VAL A 100 9.13 -2.52 -3.25
N LEU A 101 8.62 -1.81 -2.24
CA LEU A 101 7.98 -2.44 -1.08
C LEU A 101 6.75 -3.26 -1.48
N TYR A 102 5.89 -2.71 -2.33
CA TYR A 102 4.68 -3.40 -2.77
C TYR A 102 4.98 -4.56 -3.73
N SER A 103 6.02 -4.46 -4.55
CA SER A 103 6.47 -5.58 -5.38
C SER A 103 7.01 -6.73 -4.52
N LEU A 104 7.83 -6.44 -3.52
CA LEU A 104 8.31 -7.44 -2.57
C LEU A 104 7.16 -8.08 -1.78
N ARG A 105 6.20 -7.26 -1.31
CA ARG A 105 5.02 -7.75 -0.60
C ARG A 105 4.14 -8.64 -1.48
N ALA A 106 3.95 -8.28 -2.75
CA ALA A 106 3.18 -9.08 -3.71
C ALA A 106 3.88 -10.41 -4.00
N LEU A 107 5.20 -10.42 -4.18
CA LEU A 107 5.99 -11.64 -4.39
C LEU A 107 5.93 -12.56 -3.16
N ALA A 108 6.17 -12.03 -1.96
CA ALA A 108 6.10 -12.81 -0.73
C ALA A 108 4.70 -13.41 -0.51
N GLY A 109 3.65 -12.63 -0.75
CA GLY A 109 2.27 -13.10 -0.65
C GLY A 109 1.92 -14.12 -1.73
N GLY A 110 2.40 -13.95 -2.96
CA GLY A 110 2.22 -14.92 -4.05
C GLY A 110 2.88 -16.25 -3.73
N ILE A 111 4.10 -16.25 -3.22
CA ILE A 111 4.81 -17.46 -2.77
C ILE A 111 4.02 -18.14 -1.64
N SER A 112 3.58 -17.40 -0.65
CA SER A 112 2.79 -17.94 0.46
C SER A 112 1.46 -18.56 -0.01
N CYS A 113 0.82 -18.00 -1.03
CA CYS A 113 -0.41 -18.54 -1.60
C CYS A 113 -0.20 -19.90 -2.32
N ILE A 114 1.00 -20.19 -2.82
CA ILE A 114 1.34 -21.48 -3.45
C ILE A 114 1.37 -22.58 -2.37
N TYR A 115 1.87 -22.27 -1.17
CA TYR A 115 2.00 -23.26 -0.10
C TYR A 115 0.74 -23.35 0.79
N TYR A 116 0.07 -22.22 1.04
CA TYR A 116 -1.08 -22.13 1.95
C TYR A 116 -2.16 -21.25 1.33
N PHE A 117 -3.02 -21.87 0.48
CA PHE A 117 -4.08 -21.11 -0.18
C PHE A 117 -5.17 -20.68 0.81
N ARG A 118 -5.25 -19.36 1.07
CA ARG A 118 -6.33 -18.72 1.82
C ARG A 118 -6.83 -17.50 1.02
N TRP A 119 -8.14 -17.37 0.88
CA TRP A 119 -8.76 -16.30 0.09
C TRP A 119 -8.33 -14.90 0.53
N LEU A 120 -8.32 -14.64 1.84
CA LEU A 120 -7.87 -13.34 2.36
C LEU A 120 -6.41 -13.07 2.00
N GLN A 121 -5.54 -14.06 2.07
CA GLN A 121 -4.13 -13.92 1.73
C GLN A 121 -3.93 -13.68 0.24
N PHE A 122 -4.74 -14.34 -0.60
CA PHE A 122 -4.74 -14.09 -2.04
C PHE A 122 -5.12 -12.63 -2.35
N ILE A 123 -6.24 -12.12 -1.79
CA ILE A 123 -6.69 -10.74 -1.97
C ILE A 123 -5.63 -9.77 -1.43
N SER A 124 -5.05 -10.05 -0.24
CA SER A 124 -4.01 -9.21 0.36
C SER A 124 -2.70 -9.20 -0.43
N SER A 125 -2.48 -10.13 -1.34
CA SER A 125 -1.33 -10.17 -2.25
C SER A 125 -1.62 -9.51 -3.59
N LEU A 126 -2.87 -9.54 -4.04
CA LEU A 126 -3.30 -8.93 -5.28
C LEU A 126 -3.28 -7.39 -5.19
N VAL A 127 -3.75 -6.84 -4.07
CA VAL A 127 -3.77 -5.38 -3.85
C VAL A 127 -2.39 -4.73 -3.95
N PRO A 128 -1.33 -5.25 -3.29
CA PRO A 128 0.04 -4.77 -3.50
C PRO A 128 0.51 -4.81 -4.95
N ALA A 129 0.19 -5.87 -5.68
CA ALA A 129 0.56 -5.98 -7.09
C ALA A 129 -0.09 -4.88 -7.94
N ILE A 130 -1.37 -4.61 -7.70
CA ILE A 130 -2.11 -3.53 -8.38
C ILE A 130 -1.49 -2.17 -8.04
N ILE A 131 -1.17 -1.90 -6.78
CA ILE A 131 -0.54 -0.65 -6.33
C ILE A 131 0.84 -0.48 -6.99
N ALA A 132 1.69 -1.50 -6.97
CA ALA A 132 3.00 -1.46 -7.63
C ALA A 132 2.84 -1.14 -9.12
N TRP A 133 1.88 -1.77 -9.80
CA TRP A 133 1.57 -1.49 -11.19
C TRP A 133 1.07 -0.06 -11.41
N CYS A 134 0.26 0.50 -10.50
CA CYS A 134 -0.24 1.87 -10.57
C CYS A 134 0.87 2.90 -10.41
N TYR A 135 1.86 2.64 -9.55
CA TYR A 135 2.97 3.56 -9.27
C TYR A 135 4.12 3.44 -10.28
N TRP A 136 4.23 2.34 -11.03
CA TRP A 136 5.29 2.11 -12.00
C TRP A 136 5.56 3.26 -12.98
N PRO A 137 4.52 3.95 -13.53
CA PRO A 137 4.75 5.08 -14.42
C PRO A 137 5.49 6.25 -13.78
N GLY A 138 5.36 6.44 -12.47
CA GLY A 138 6.06 7.50 -11.73
C GLY A 138 7.55 7.24 -11.50
N VAL A 139 8.02 6.01 -11.69
CA VAL A 139 9.45 5.65 -11.62
C VAL A 139 10.21 6.15 -12.84
N LYS A 140 9.58 6.07 -14.03
CA LYS A 140 10.17 6.55 -15.28
C LYS A 140 10.22 8.08 -15.25
N LYS A 141 11.39 8.66 -15.57
CA LYS A 141 11.58 10.13 -15.63
C LYS A 141 10.40 10.81 -16.33
N GLN A 142 9.79 11.75 -15.62
CA GLN A 142 8.98 12.80 -16.24
C GLN A 142 9.90 13.81 -16.90
#